data_a60dfc3153b70d672856e743aefa253a
#
_entry.id   a60dfc3153b70d672856e743aefa253a
#
_cell.length_a   1.000
_cell.length_b   1.000
_cell.length_c   1.000
_cell.angle_alpha   90.00
_cell.angle_beta   90.00
_cell.angle_gamma   90.00
#
_symmetry.space_group_name_H-M   'P 1'
#
loop_
_entity.id
_entity.type
_entity.pdbx_description
1 polymer ?
#
loop_
_entity_poly.entity_id
_entity_poly.type
_entity_poly.pdbx_seq_one_letter_code
_entity_poly.pdbx_strand_id
1 'polypeptide(L)'
;MPFVFNLNALKCKIIFSLSLWGFDLMKEKELKNNEGFFLSGSSYGWPMGLWLVIFFVAPLVIIFIYSFLKKGIYGGIEWQFSLKAYKQMCKPEYGLIVLRTLKISVISTIITILVSIPSAYAMARSKNQTLFLFLIIIPFWTNSLIRIFAWMSILNNDGILNQFLIKLHLINDYIPFLYNTKAVILVSVYMYIPYAILPMFTAVDRFDFSLLEAARDLGATKTQAILKVLIPGVKSGIISALIFTFIPIFGAYT
;
A
#
# COMPACT_ATOMS: atom_id res chain seq x y z
N MET A 1 -9.79 -30.37 -30.12
CA MET A 1 -10.17 -30.37 -28.68
C MET A 1 -9.86 -29.03 -28.11
N PRO A 2 -10.83 -28.16 -27.79
CA PRO A 2 -10.55 -26.85 -27.20
C PRO A 2 -10.54 -27.02 -25.69
N PHE A 3 -9.42 -26.60 -25.07
CA PHE A 3 -9.30 -26.40 -23.64
C PHE A 3 -10.16 -25.20 -23.24
N VAL A 4 -11.36 -25.43 -22.79
CA VAL A 4 -12.19 -24.41 -22.13
C VAL A 4 -11.62 -24.24 -20.72
N PHE A 5 -10.79 -23.22 -20.54
CA PHE A 5 -10.35 -22.77 -19.22
C PHE A 5 -11.58 -22.27 -18.45
N ASN A 6 -12.02 -23.04 -17.47
CA ASN A 6 -13.15 -22.71 -16.61
C ASN A 6 -12.74 -21.61 -15.62
N LEU A 7 -12.87 -20.35 -16.08
CA LEU A 7 -12.56 -19.13 -15.30
C LEU A 7 -13.31 -19.05 -13.96
N ASN A 8 -14.43 -19.75 -13.83
CA ASN A 8 -15.18 -19.79 -12.56
C ASN A 8 -14.49 -20.64 -11.49
N ALA A 9 -13.75 -21.67 -11.87
CA ALA A 9 -12.98 -22.48 -10.94
C ALA A 9 -11.74 -21.74 -10.41
N LEU A 10 -11.14 -20.85 -11.21
CA LEU A 10 -10.04 -19.98 -10.76
C LEU A 10 -10.53 -18.86 -9.84
N LYS A 11 -11.69 -18.25 -10.13
CA LYS A 11 -12.34 -17.31 -9.21
C LYS A 11 -12.58 -17.94 -7.83
N CYS A 12 -13.07 -19.16 -7.79
CA CYS A 12 -13.31 -19.87 -6.54
C CYS A 12 -12.02 -20.18 -5.77
N LYS A 13 -10.94 -20.56 -6.44
CA LYS A 13 -9.65 -20.88 -5.79
C LYS A 13 -8.91 -19.64 -5.28
N ILE A 14 -8.93 -18.54 -6.00
CA ILE A 14 -8.25 -17.29 -5.58
C ILE A 14 -9.03 -16.63 -4.45
N ILE A 15 -10.37 -16.59 -4.53
CA ILE A 15 -11.23 -16.09 -3.44
C ILE A 15 -11.10 -17.01 -2.21
N PHE A 16 -10.99 -18.32 -2.40
CA PHE A 16 -10.81 -19.29 -1.32
C PHE A 16 -9.42 -19.18 -0.67
N SER A 17 -8.37 -18.89 -1.42
CA SER A 17 -7.02 -18.67 -0.88
C SER A 17 -6.90 -17.34 -0.11
N LEU A 18 -7.59 -16.29 -0.53
CA LEU A 18 -7.65 -15.00 0.18
C LEU A 18 -8.62 -15.02 1.37
N SER A 19 -9.68 -15.85 1.31
CA SER A 19 -10.62 -16.03 2.42
C SER A 19 -10.03 -16.87 3.55
N LEU A 20 -9.10 -17.78 3.27
CA LEU A 20 -8.38 -18.56 4.28
C LEU A 20 -7.48 -17.70 5.18
N TRP A 21 -7.16 -16.49 4.77
CA TRP A 21 -6.35 -15.54 5.56
C TRP A 21 -7.17 -14.49 6.32
N GLY A 22 -8.47 -14.35 6.02
CA GLY A 22 -9.28 -13.26 6.60
C GLY A 22 -10.62 -13.67 7.22
N PHE A 23 -11.08 -14.90 7.08
CA PHE A 23 -12.47 -15.25 7.37
C PHE A 23 -12.73 -16.17 8.57
N ASP A 24 -11.70 -16.75 9.19
CA ASP A 24 -11.91 -17.54 10.42
C ASP A 24 -12.16 -16.69 11.68
N LEU A 25 -11.99 -15.38 11.62
CA LEU A 25 -12.25 -14.46 12.74
C LEU A 25 -13.74 -14.12 12.94
N MET A 26 -14.63 -14.45 12.02
CA MET A 26 -16.06 -14.14 12.16
C MET A 26 -16.99 -15.32 12.47
N LYS A 27 -16.49 -16.53 12.43
CA LYS A 27 -17.26 -17.74 12.80
C LYS A 27 -17.18 -18.08 14.29
N GLU A 28 -16.33 -17.36 15.04
CA GLU A 28 -16.14 -17.57 16.49
C GLU A 28 -17.26 -17.01 17.38
N LYS A 29 -18.24 -16.30 16.84
CA LYS A 29 -19.32 -15.72 17.66
C LYS A 29 -20.45 -16.69 17.99
N GLU A 30 -20.54 -17.83 17.34
CA GLU A 30 -21.58 -18.83 17.58
C GLU A 30 -21.17 -20.02 18.47
N LEU A 31 -19.91 -20.18 18.84
CA LEU A 31 -19.42 -21.30 19.65
C LEU A 31 -19.17 -20.95 21.12
N LYS A 32 -19.87 -19.96 21.67
CA LYS A 32 -19.69 -19.47 23.04
C LYS A 32 -20.34 -20.39 24.12
N ASN A 33 -20.40 -21.70 23.93
CA ASN A 33 -21.01 -22.56 24.96
C ASN A 33 -20.28 -23.90 25.22
N ASN A 34 -18.93 -23.96 25.09
CA ASN A 34 -18.20 -25.10 25.58
C ASN A 34 -16.81 -24.67 26.10
N GLU A 35 -16.71 -24.55 27.43
CA GLU A 35 -15.48 -24.20 28.16
C GLU A 35 -14.30 -25.18 27.95
N GLY A 36 -14.52 -26.33 27.35
CA GLY A 36 -13.49 -27.33 27.02
C GLY A 36 -12.69 -27.05 25.75
N PHE A 37 -13.15 -26.15 24.87
CA PHE A 37 -12.50 -25.90 23.58
C PHE A 37 -11.33 -24.91 23.66
N PHE A 38 -11.33 -24.02 24.65
CA PHE A 38 -10.29 -23.02 24.84
C PHE A 38 -8.91 -23.61 25.15
N LEU A 39 -8.81 -24.73 25.84
CA LEU A 39 -7.54 -25.39 26.17
C LEU A 39 -6.92 -26.11 24.97
N SER A 40 -7.74 -26.62 24.06
CA SER A 40 -7.27 -27.33 22.86
C SER A 40 -6.75 -26.38 21.76
N GLY A 41 -7.44 -25.24 21.53
CA GLY A 41 -7.05 -24.25 20.53
C GLY A 41 -5.75 -23.50 20.89
N SER A 42 -5.52 -23.21 22.17
CA SER A 42 -4.30 -22.56 22.67
C SER A 42 -3.07 -23.44 22.43
N SER A 43 -3.20 -24.78 22.53
CA SER A 43 -2.09 -25.71 22.33
C SER A 43 -1.60 -25.76 20.88
N TYR A 44 -2.46 -25.56 19.90
CA TYR A 44 -2.07 -25.49 18.48
C TYR A 44 -1.51 -24.12 18.05
N GLY A 45 -1.87 -23.06 18.77
CA GLY A 45 -1.35 -21.70 18.51
C GLY A 45 0.07 -21.48 19.03
N TRP A 46 0.53 -22.28 19.99
CA TRP A 46 1.82 -22.12 20.62
C TRP A 46 3.04 -22.19 19.68
N PRO A 47 3.14 -23.17 18.74
CA PRO A 47 4.29 -23.22 17.83
C PRO A 47 4.33 -21.98 16.91
N MET A 48 3.18 -21.49 16.44
CA MET A 48 3.09 -20.29 15.63
C MET A 48 3.44 -19.03 16.43
N GLY A 49 2.99 -18.95 17.68
CA GLY A 49 3.35 -17.88 18.60
C GLY A 49 4.84 -17.84 18.88
N LEU A 50 5.45 -18.99 19.14
CA LEU A 50 6.90 -19.12 19.36
C LEU A 50 7.69 -18.72 18.12
N TRP A 51 7.25 -19.11 16.94
CA TRP A 51 7.83 -18.69 15.66
C TRP A 51 7.80 -17.17 15.51
N LEU A 52 6.64 -16.55 15.74
CA LEU A 52 6.47 -15.09 15.69
C LEU A 52 7.40 -14.39 16.69
N VAL A 53 7.50 -14.89 17.92
CA VAL A 53 8.39 -14.30 18.94
C VAL A 53 9.85 -14.37 18.48
N ILE A 54 10.31 -15.53 18.00
CA ILE A 54 11.70 -15.69 17.58
C ILE A 54 12.02 -14.82 16.36
N PHE A 55 11.21 -14.86 15.31
CA PHE A 55 11.54 -14.21 14.03
C PHE A 55 11.10 -12.75 13.94
N PHE A 56 10.18 -12.30 14.76
CA PHE A 56 9.70 -10.92 14.76
C PHE A 56 10.16 -10.15 15.99
N VAL A 57 9.93 -10.67 17.19
CA VAL A 57 10.25 -9.95 18.44
C VAL A 57 11.75 -9.93 18.71
N ALA A 58 12.47 -11.03 18.49
CA ALA A 58 13.89 -11.08 18.77
C ALA A 58 14.71 -10.06 17.96
N PRO A 59 14.53 -9.89 16.62
CA PRO A 59 15.18 -8.83 15.88
C PRO A 59 14.84 -7.42 16.38
N LEU A 60 13.60 -7.18 16.80
CA LEU A 60 13.20 -5.89 17.37
C LEU A 60 13.90 -5.61 18.70
N VAL A 61 14.02 -6.62 19.57
CA VAL A 61 14.75 -6.51 20.83
C VAL A 61 16.24 -6.24 20.58
N ILE A 62 16.84 -6.92 19.60
CA ILE A 62 18.23 -6.69 19.20
C ILE A 62 18.42 -5.23 18.72
N ILE A 63 17.55 -4.73 17.84
CA ILE A 63 17.59 -3.35 17.36
C ILE A 63 17.41 -2.37 18.53
N PHE A 64 16.50 -2.67 19.44
CA PHE A 64 16.28 -1.85 20.63
C PHE A 64 17.53 -1.79 21.52
N ILE A 65 18.17 -2.91 21.80
CA ILE A 65 19.43 -2.97 22.57
C ILE A 65 20.52 -2.18 21.83
N TYR A 66 20.66 -2.37 20.53
CA TYR A 66 21.65 -1.68 19.70
C TYR A 66 21.46 -0.17 19.66
N SER A 67 20.24 0.34 19.83
CA SER A 67 19.96 1.77 19.86
C SER A 67 20.61 2.48 21.05
N PHE A 68 20.94 1.75 22.12
CA PHE A 68 21.63 2.27 23.32
C PHE A 68 23.15 2.01 23.31
N LEU A 69 23.67 1.39 22.26
CA LEU A 69 25.10 1.08 22.17
C LEU A 69 25.83 2.06 21.24
N LYS A 70 27.12 2.23 21.48
CA LYS A 70 27.96 3.12 20.67
C LYS A 70 28.29 2.45 19.35
N LYS A 71 28.20 3.21 18.25
CA LYS A 71 28.65 2.77 16.93
C LYS A 71 30.18 2.70 16.91
N GLY A 72 30.74 1.56 16.52
CA GLY A 72 32.17 1.36 16.34
C GLY A 72 32.72 2.17 15.16
N ILE A 73 34.01 2.52 15.21
CA ILE A 73 34.68 3.37 14.21
C ILE A 73 34.76 2.67 12.84
N TYR A 74 34.97 1.35 12.83
CA TYR A 74 35.07 0.53 11.60
C TYR A 74 33.75 -0.18 11.23
N GLY A 75 32.62 0.26 11.80
CA GLY A 75 31.33 -0.44 11.71
C GLY A 75 31.15 -1.40 12.88
N GLY A 76 29.92 -1.95 13.01
CA GLY A 76 29.56 -2.79 14.16
C GLY A 76 29.25 -1.97 15.42
N ILE A 77 29.28 -2.61 16.58
CA ILE A 77 28.81 -2.08 17.85
C ILE A 77 29.87 -2.27 18.91
N GLU A 78 30.20 -1.19 19.62
CA GLU A 78 30.97 -1.24 20.86
C GLU A 78 30.00 -1.41 22.03
N TRP A 79 30.31 -2.35 22.95
CA TRP A 79 29.50 -2.62 24.14
C TRP A 79 29.65 -1.51 25.19
N GLN A 80 29.46 -0.26 24.77
CA GLN A 80 29.46 0.90 25.63
C GLN A 80 28.10 1.57 25.54
N PHE A 81 27.43 1.80 26.66
CA PHE A 81 26.17 2.53 26.72
C PHE A 81 26.34 3.97 26.22
N SER A 82 25.54 4.39 25.25
CA SER A 82 25.63 5.72 24.69
C SER A 82 24.25 6.21 24.22
N LEU A 83 23.84 7.36 24.76
CA LEU A 83 22.65 8.08 24.31
C LEU A 83 22.94 9.07 23.16
N LYS A 84 24.13 8.99 22.54
CA LYS A 84 24.56 9.92 21.49
C LYS A 84 23.62 9.91 20.30
N ALA A 85 23.10 8.75 19.89
CA ALA A 85 22.14 8.63 18.81
C ALA A 85 20.85 9.42 19.09
N TYR A 86 20.30 9.28 20.31
CA TYR A 86 19.09 10.00 20.72
C TYR A 86 19.31 11.51 20.78
N LYS A 87 20.48 11.95 21.32
CA LYS A 87 20.85 13.38 21.32
C LYS A 87 21.01 13.93 19.90
N GLN A 88 21.49 13.13 18.96
CA GLN A 88 21.57 13.53 17.55
C GLN A 88 20.18 13.66 16.92
N MET A 89 19.25 12.75 17.21
CA MET A 89 17.86 12.81 16.72
C MET A 89 17.13 14.10 17.19
N CYS A 90 17.49 14.63 18.35
CA CYS A 90 16.92 15.88 18.86
C CYS A 90 17.46 17.16 18.17
N LYS A 91 18.41 17.03 17.25
CA LYS A 91 18.88 18.19 16.49
C LYS A 91 17.79 18.67 15.50
N PRO A 92 17.68 20.01 15.30
CA PRO A 92 16.63 20.58 14.43
C PRO A 92 16.72 20.09 12.97
N GLU A 93 17.90 19.70 12.50
CA GLU A 93 18.14 19.16 11.16
C GLU A 93 17.32 17.89 10.91
N TYR A 94 17.28 16.97 11.88
CA TYR A 94 16.48 15.74 11.79
C TYR A 94 14.98 16.02 11.82
N GLY A 95 14.55 17.02 12.60
CA GLY A 95 13.16 17.49 12.61
C GLY A 95 12.71 17.98 11.23
N LEU A 96 13.57 18.75 10.54
CA LEU A 96 13.29 19.20 9.16
C LEU A 96 13.20 18.04 8.16
N ILE A 97 14.05 17.01 8.30
CA ILE A 97 14.00 15.82 7.45
C ILE A 97 12.67 15.08 7.66
N VAL A 98 12.29 14.86 8.93
CA VAL A 98 11.01 14.20 9.26
C VAL A 98 9.82 14.96 8.69
N LEU A 99 9.80 16.30 8.85
CA LEU A 99 8.74 17.14 8.31
C LEU A 99 8.67 17.08 6.78
N ARG A 100 9.83 17.08 6.10
CA ARG A 100 9.89 16.93 4.64
C ARG A 100 9.35 15.56 4.21
N THR A 101 9.77 14.47 4.85
CA THR A 101 9.29 13.13 4.57
C THR A 101 7.79 13.01 4.83
N LEU A 102 7.30 13.55 5.94
CA LEU A 102 5.87 13.59 6.25
C LEU A 102 5.08 14.32 5.17
N LYS A 103 5.55 15.51 4.74
CA LYS A 103 4.91 16.27 3.67
C LYS A 103 4.84 15.49 2.36
N ILE A 104 5.94 14.86 1.95
CA ILE A 104 5.99 14.04 0.73
C ILE A 104 5.01 12.86 0.85
N SER A 105 5.04 12.15 1.98
CA SER A 105 4.17 10.98 2.21
C SER A 105 2.69 11.35 2.19
N VAL A 106 2.30 12.44 2.84
CA VAL A 106 0.91 12.91 2.85
C VAL A 106 0.46 13.28 1.43
N ILE A 107 1.26 14.06 0.69
CA ILE A 107 0.91 14.48 -0.68
C ILE A 107 0.80 13.26 -1.59
N SER A 108 1.78 12.35 -1.56
CA SER A 108 1.78 11.14 -2.38
C SER A 108 0.57 10.25 -2.05
N THR A 109 0.25 10.08 -0.77
CA THR A 109 -0.91 9.29 -0.35
C THR A 109 -2.23 9.90 -0.83
N ILE A 110 -2.40 11.21 -0.69
CA ILE A 110 -3.61 11.90 -1.16
C ILE A 110 -3.77 11.71 -2.67
N ILE A 111 -2.71 11.92 -3.45
CA ILE A 111 -2.75 11.74 -4.91
C ILE A 111 -3.09 10.29 -5.26
N THR A 112 -2.44 9.32 -4.58
CA THR A 112 -2.69 7.89 -4.80
C THR A 112 -4.14 7.54 -4.54
N ILE A 113 -4.75 8.02 -3.45
CA ILE A 113 -6.16 7.77 -3.14
C ILE A 113 -7.08 8.43 -4.14
N LEU A 114 -6.82 9.68 -4.51
CA LEU A 114 -7.62 10.40 -5.50
C LEU A 114 -7.65 9.68 -6.86
N VAL A 115 -6.54 9.07 -7.27
CA VAL A 115 -6.46 8.24 -8.49
C VAL A 115 -7.13 6.89 -8.27
N SER A 116 -7.02 6.31 -7.09
CA SER A 116 -7.54 4.97 -6.78
C SER A 116 -9.06 4.93 -6.70
N ILE A 117 -9.73 5.98 -6.23
CA ILE A 117 -11.20 6.03 -6.13
C ILE A 117 -11.88 5.84 -7.51
N PRO A 118 -11.60 6.67 -8.53
CA PRO A 118 -12.22 6.50 -9.84
C PRO A 118 -11.79 5.18 -10.51
N SER A 119 -10.55 4.76 -10.31
CA SER A 119 -10.05 3.50 -10.86
C SER A 119 -10.79 2.30 -10.26
N ALA A 120 -10.94 2.24 -8.95
CA ALA A 120 -11.68 1.19 -8.25
C ALA A 120 -13.17 1.17 -8.65
N TYR A 121 -13.78 2.35 -8.79
CA TYR A 121 -15.16 2.46 -9.25
C TYR A 121 -15.34 1.94 -10.70
N ALA A 122 -14.43 2.32 -11.61
CA ALA A 122 -14.46 1.85 -12.98
C ALA A 122 -14.26 0.34 -13.07
N MET A 123 -13.35 -0.21 -12.26
CA MET A 123 -13.09 -1.65 -12.19
C MET A 123 -14.29 -2.42 -11.66
N ALA A 124 -14.93 -1.95 -10.57
CA ALA A 124 -16.08 -2.62 -9.98
C ALA A 124 -17.31 -2.65 -10.91
N ARG A 125 -17.44 -1.65 -11.80
CA ARG A 125 -18.50 -1.57 -12.82
C ARG A 125 -18.17 -2.29 -14.12
N SER A 126 -16.94 -2.78 -14.28
CA SER A 126 -16.49 -3.44 -15.50
C SER A 126 -16.93 -4.90 -15.57
N LYS A 127 -17.25 -5.38 -16.77
CA LYS A 127 -17.49 -6.81 -17.05
C LYS A 127 -16.21 -7.65 -16.87
N ASN A 128 -15.03 -7.04 -17.04
CA ASN A 128 -13.74 -7.70 -17.03
C ASN A 128 -12.90 -7.33 -15.80
N GLN A 129 -13.50 -7.35 -14.60
CA GLN A 129 -12.83 -7.02 -13.34
C GLN A 129 -11.49 -7.74 -13.16
N THR A 130 -11.48 -9.05 -13.47
CA THR A 130 -10.29 -9.91 -13.34
C THR A 130 -9.13 -9.42 -14.22
N LEU A 131 -9.42 -8.98 -15.45
CA LEU A 131 -8.40 -8.43 -16.35
C LEU A 131 -7.75 -7.17 -15.75
N PHE A 132 -8.55 -6.23 -15.22
CA PHE A 132 -8.03 -5.01 -14.60
C PHE A 132 -7.20 -5.31 -13.35
N LEU A 133 -7.62 -6.29 -12.52
CA LEU A 133 -6.83 -6.74 -11.38
C LEU A 133 -5.47 -7.28 -11.83
N PHE A 134 -5.43 -8.13 -12.86
CA PHE A 134 -4.17 -8.63 -13.41
C PHE A 134 -3.30 -7.51 -13.98
N LEU A 135 -3.87 -6.56 -14.73
CA LEU A 135 -3.12 -5.42 -15.27
C LEU A 135 -2.46 -4.56 -14.18
N ILE A 136 -3.10 -4.46 -13.01
CA ILE A 136 -2.53 -3.73 -11.88
C ILE A 136 -1.48 -4.57 -11.15
N ILE A 137 -1.71 -5.87 -10.96
CA ILE A 137 -0.84 -6.72 -10.12
C ILE A 137 0.42 -7.18 -10.89
N ILE A 138 0.31 -7.56 -12.17
CA ILE A 138 1.42 -8.12 -12.95
C ILE A 138 2.67 -7.21 -12.95
N PRO A 139 2.59 -5.88 -13.18
CA PRO A 139 3.77 -5.03 -13.14
C PRO A 139 4.47 -5.01 -11.78
N PHE A 140 3.75 -5.37 -10.70
CA PHE A 140 4.29 -5.36 -9.34
C PHE A 140 4.96 -6.67 -8.92
N TRP A 141 4.86 -7.71 -9.70
CA TRP A 141 5.66 -8.93 -9.52
C TRP A 141 7.14 -8.72 -9.89
N THR A 142 7.44 -7.66 -10.63
CA THR A 142 8.83 -7.28 -10.86
C THR A 142 9.46 -6.70 -9.60
N ASN A 143 10.77 -6.91 -9.45
CA ASN A 143 11.51 -6.38 -8.32
C ASN A 143 11.39 -4.84 -8.25
N SER A 144 11.17 -4.32 -7.04
CA SER A 144 11.02 -2.88 -6.80
C SER A 144 12.25 -2.07 -7.23
N LEU A 145 13.46 -2.61 -7.05
CA LEU A 145 14.69 -1.93 -7.48
C LEU A 145 14.72 -1.74 -8.99
N ILE A 146 14.34 -2.75 -9.78
CA ILE A 146 14.29 -2.64 -11.26
C ILE A 146 13.34 -1.50 -11.66
N ARG A 147 12.19 -1.39 -11.00
CA ARG A 147 11.23 -0.31 -11.26
C ARG A 147 11.77 1.06 -10.91
N ILE A 148 12.50 1.18 -9.79
CA ILE A 148 13.14 2.44 -9.40
C ILE A 148 14.21 2.84 -10.43
N PHE A 149 15.08 1.91 -10.84
CA PHE A 149 16.08 2.18 -11.88
C PHE A 149 15.45 2.53 -13.24
N ALA A 150 14.35 1.89 -13.61
CA ALA A 150 13.60 2.26 -14.81
C ALA A 150 13.07 3.71 -14.73
N TRP A 151 12.49 4.11 -13.61
CA TRP A 151 12.08 5.50 -13.40
C TRP A 151 13.24 6.48 -13.42
N MET A 152 14.38 6.12 -12.81
CA MET A 152 15.60 6.94 -12.88
C MET A 152 16.08 7.12 -14.33
N SER A 153 16.07 6.07 -15.13
CA SER A 153 16.40 6.15 -16.56
C SER A 153 15.42 7.02 -17.36
N ILE A 154 14.12 6.93 -17.06
CA ILE A 154 13.08 7.74 -17.75
C ILE A 154 13.21 9.23 -17.40
N LEU A 155 13.49 9.54 -16.13
CA LEU A 155 13.53 10.91 -15.59
C LEU A 155 14.90 11.57 -15.72
N ASN A 156 15.93 10.84 -16.18
CA ASN A 156 17.27 11.39 -16.37
C ASN A 156 17.26 12.54 -17.39
N ASN A 157 18.31 13.37 -17.38
CA ASN A 157 18.44 14.48 -18.34
C ASN A 157 18.42 13.98 -19.78
N ASP A 158 19.13 12.92 -20.10
CA ASP A 158 19.12 12.26 -21.41
C ASP A 158 18.03 11.17 -21.51
N GLY A 159 17.09 11.15 -20.58
CA GLY A 159 16.05 10.13 -20.49
C GLY A 159 14.95 10.29 -21.54
N ILE A 160 14.19 9.20 -21.70
CA ILE A 160 13.11 9.10 -22.70
C ILE A 160 12.10 10.25 -22.57
N LEU A 161 11.80 10.70 -21.35
CA LEU A 161 10.85 11.77 -21.09
C LEU A 161 11.32 13.11 -21.68
N ASN A 162 12.57 13.51 -21.42
CA ASN A 162 13.14 14.74 -21.97
C ASN A 162 13.24 14.68 -23.50
N GLN A 163 13.75 13.56 -24.05
CA GLN A 163 13.84 13.36 -25.49
C GLN A 163 12.46 13.47 -26.17
N PHE A 164 11.41 12.89 -25.55
CA PHE A 164 10.06 12.96 -26.07
C PHE A 164 9.50 14.39 -26.05
N LEU A 165 9.73 15.13 -24.94
CA LEU A 165 9.28 16.53 -24.82
C LEU A 165 9.99 17.46 -25.82
N ILE A 166 11.29 17.28 -26.05
CA ILE A 166 12.07 18.03 -27.05
C ILE A 166 11.56 17.70 -28.46
N LYS A 167 11.33 16.42 -28.77
CA LYS A 167 10.81 15.99 -30.07
C LYS A 167 9.41 16.57 -30.37
N LEU A 168 8.60 16.78 -29.36
CA LEU A 168 7.30 17.44 -29.46
C LEU A 168 7.39 18.97 -29.47
N HIS A 169 8.58 19.55 -29.45
CA HIS A 169 8.83 20.99 -29.39
C HIS A 169 8.15 21.68 -28.19
N LEU A 170 7.88 20.93 -27.09
CA LEU A 170 7.30 21.46 -25.87
C LEU A 170 8.35 22.12 -24.95
N ILE A 171 9.60 21.72 -25.08
CA ILE A 171 10.76 22.29 -24.37
C ILE A 171 11.94 22.42 -25.35
N ASN A 172 12.76 23.44 -25.11
CA ASN A 172 13.96 23.68 -25.92
C ASN A 172 15.20 23.03 -25.29
N ASP A 173 15.26 22.96 -23.95
CA ASP A 173 16.37 22.42 -23.19
C ASP A 173 15.93 21.32 -22.25
N TYR A 174 16.90 20.50 -21.77
CA TYR A 174 16.65 19.42 -20.82
C TYR A 174 16.17 19.97 -19.48
N ILE A 175 15.08 19.42 -18.95
CA ILE A 175 14.57 19.70 -17.60
C ILE A 175 15.13 18.68 -16.61
N PRO A 176 15.79 19.10 -15.51
CA PRO A 176 16.27 18.19 -14.48
C PRO A 176 15.09 17.67 -13.64
N PHE A 177 14.46 16.59 -14.11
CA PHE A 177 13.37 15.93 -13.36
C PHE A 177 13.90 15.12 -12.20
N LEU A 178 15.10 14.55 -12.31
CA LEU A 178 15.71 13.71 -11.30
C LEU A 178 16.14 14.55 -10.07
N TYR A 179 16.17 13.90 -8.89
CA TYR A 179 16.53 14.54 -7.61
C TYR A 179 15.60 15.70 -7.18
N ASN A 180 14.37 15.73 -7.71
CA ASN A 180 13.36 16.72 -7.35
C ASN A 180 12.26 16.05 -6.50
N THR A 181 11.73 16.80 -5.52
CA THR A 181 10.59 16.35 -4.68
C THR A 181 9.39 15.91 -5.52
N LYS A 182 9.15 16.55 -6.67
CA LYS A 182 8.06 16.19 -7.59
C LYS A 182 8.26 14.79 -8.19
N ALA A 183 9.50 14.45 -8.58
CA ALA A 183 9.84 13.12 -9.08
C ALA A 183 9.64 12.05 -8.00
N VAL A 184 10.06 12.32 -6.77
CA VAL A 184 9.85 11.41 -5.63
C VAL A 184 8.36 11.15 -5.41
N ILE A 185 7.52 12.19 -5.44
CA ILE A 185 6.07 12.07 -5.31
C ILE A 185 5.50 11.22 -6.46
N LEU A 186 5.89 11.50 -7.72
CA LEU A 186 5.42 10.77 -8.89
C LEU A 186 5.75 9.27 -8.80
N VAL A 187 7.00 8.95 -8.51
CA VAL A 187 7.47 7.56 -8.38
C VAL A 187 6.79 6.88 -7.19
N SER A 188 6.63 7.57 -6.06
CA SER A 188 5.91 7.03 -4.90
C SER A 188 4.46 6.71 -5.23
N VAL A 189 3.74 7.61 -5.90
CA VAL A 189 2.36 7.36 -6.35
C VAL A 189 2.31 6.12 -7.21
N TYR A 190 3.17 6.01 -8.23
CA TYR A 190 3.24 4.83 -9.08
C TYR A 190 3.51 3.54 -8.29
N MET A 191 4.51 3.58 -7.40
CA MET A 191 4.92 2.40 -6.62
C MET A 191 3.84 1.90 -5.66
N TYR A 192 2.98 2.78 -5.16
CA TYR A 192 2.01 2.43 -4.12
C TYR A 192 0.55 2.43 -4.60
N ILE A 193 0.28 2.73 -5.88
CA ILE A 193 -1.06 2.64 -6.49
C ILE A 193 -1.77 1.31 -6.21
N PRO A 194 -1.16 0.11 -6.37
CA PRO A 194 -1.88 -1.15 -6.13
C PRO A 194 -2.31 -1.33 -4.68
N TYR A 195 -1.49 -0.84 -3.74
CA TYR A 195 -1.80 -0.92 -2.32
C TYR A 195 -3.03 -0.08 -1.94
N ALA A 196 -3.35 0.96 -2.73
CA ALA A 196 -4.56 1.74 -2.58
C ALA A 196 -5.74 1.15 -3.35
N ILE A 197 -5.51 0.76 -4.62
CA ILE A 197 -6.59 0.28 -5.50
C ILE A 197 -7.21 -1.01 -4.97
N LEU A 198 -6.43 -1.97 -4.47
CA LEU A 198 -6.95 -3.28 -4.06
C LEU A 198 -7.96 -3.20 -2.90
N PRO A 199 -7.67 -2.54 -1.75
CA PRO A 199 -8.66 -2.40 -0.70
C PRO A 199 -9.83 -1.51 -1.11
N MET A 200 -9.58 -0.48 -1.93
CA MET A 200 -10.63 0.38 -2.46
C MET A 200 -11.57 -0.38 -3.39
N PHE A 201 -11.02 -1.16 -4.32
CA PHE A 201 -11.80 -2.03 -5.21
C PHE A 201 -12.67 -3.00 -4.42
N THR A 202 -12.10 -3.67 -3.40
CA THR A 202 -12.84 -4.61 -2.55
C THR A 202 -14.02 -3.94 -1.83
N ALA A 203 -13.84 -2.71 -1.38
CA ALA A 203 -14.90 -1.96 -0.71
C ALA A 203 -15.97 -1.50 -1.70
N VAL A 204 -15.59 -1.05 -2.89
CA VAL A 204 -16.53 -0.60 -3.94
C VAL A 204 -17.26 -1.78 -4.57
N ASP A 205 -16.61 -2.93 -4.76
CA ASP A 205 -17.22 -4.14 -5.33
C ASP A 205 -18.33 -4.71 -4.43
N ARG A 206 -18.18 -4.54 -3.12
CA ARG A 206 -19.20 -4.93 -2.12
C ARG A 206 -20.28 -3.89 -1.89
N PHE A 207 -20.16 -2.71 -2.48
CA PHE A 207 -21.09 -1.62 -2.29
C PHE A 207 -22.38 -1.89 -3.08
N ASP A 208 -23.53 -1.67 -2.44
CA ASP A 208 -24.84 -1.77 -3.11
C ASP A 208 -25.08 -0.56 -4.01
N PHE A 209 -24.91 -0.75 -5.31
CA PHE A 209 -25.10 0.31 -6.31
C PHE A 209 -26.56 0.78 -6.45
N SER A 210 -27.54 0.03 -5.96
CA SER A 210 -28.95 0.47 -5.94
C SER A 210 -29.14 1.75 -5.14
N LEU A 211 -28.31 1.97 -4.11
CA LEU A 211 -28.30 3.20 -3.32
C LEU A 211 -27.93 4.44 -4.16
N LEU A 212 -27.07 4.28 -5.17
CA LEU A 212 -26.75 5.39 -6.10
C LEU A 212 -27.92 5.68 -7.03
N GLU A 213 -28.64 4.65 -7.44
CA GLU A 213 -29.81 4.78 -8.30
C GLU A 213 -30.93 5.47 -7.53
N ALA A 214 -31.23 5.01 -6.31
CA ALA A 214 -32.20 5.64 -5.41
C ALA A 214 -31.88 7.12 -5.12
N ALA A 215 -30.60 7.45 -4.87
CA ALA A 215 -30.19 8.84 -4.68
C ALA A 215 -30.44 9.71 -5.92
N ARG A 216 -30.26 9.15 -7.11
CA ARG A 216 -30.53 9.85 -8.37
C ARG A 216 -32.03 10.02 -8.63
N ASP A 217 -32.85 9.05 -8.29
CA ASP A 217 -34.31 9.13 -8.36
C ASP A 217 -34.86 10.23 -7.44
N LEU A 218 -34.16 10.47 -6.31
CA LEU A 218 -34.44 11.59 -5.39
C LEU A 218 -33.86 12.94 -5.88
N GLY A 219 -33.37 13.03 -7.12
CA GLY A 219 -32.90 14.26 -7.76
C GLY A 219 -31.40 14.58 -7.54
N ALA A 220 -30.62 13.68 -6.96
CA ALA A 220 -29.16 13.90 -6.84
C ALA A 220 -28.48 13.80 -8.20
N THR A 221 -27.57 14.73 -8.47
CA THR A 221 -26.66 14.61 -9.63
C THR A 221 -25.70 13.44 -9.46
N LYS A 222 -25.12 12.92 -10.55
CA LYS A 222 -24.15 11.82 -10.51
C LYS A 222 -22.99 12.09 -9.54
N THR A 223 -22.47 13.30 -9.55
CA THR A 223 -21.39 13.72 -8.65
C THR A 223 -21.83 13.76 -7.19
N GLN A 224 -23.06 14.27 -6.93
CA GLN A 224 -23.62 14.29 -5.58
C GLN A 224 -23.86 12.88 -5.03
N ALA A 225 -24.37 11.96 -5.86
CA ALA A 225 -24.56 10.57 -5.47
C ALA A 225 -23.20 9.91 -5.12
N ILE A 226 -22.15 10.12 -5.91
CA ILE A 226 -20.80 9.61 -5.62
C ILE A 226 -20.27 10.20 -4.31
N LEU A 227 -20.30 11.53 -4.15
CA LEU A 227 -19.69 12.20 -2.99
C LEU A 227 -20.47 11.96 -1.69
N LYS A 228 -21.80 11.92 -1.74
CA LYS A 228 -22.66 11.84 -0.55
C LYS A 228 -23.09 10.40 -0.18
N VAL A 229 -23.03 9.46 -1.13
CA VAL A 229 -23.49 8.08 -0.90
C VAL A 229 -22.34 7.09 -1.06
N LEU A 230 -21.64 7.08 -2.21
CA LEU A 230 -20.56 6.12 -2.45
C LEU A 230 -19.38 6.34 -1.49
N ILE A 231 -18.82 7.55 -1.45
CA ILE A 231 -17.61 7.82 -0.64
C ILE A 231 -17.83 7.50 0.84
N PRO A 232 -18.93 7.92 1.51
CA PRO A 232 -19.19 7.50 2.86
C PRO A 232 -19.45 5.98 2.99
N GLY A 233 -20.09 5.37 2.00
CA GLY A 233 -20.37 3.93 1.98
C GLY A 233 -19.09 3.06 1.91
N VAL A 234 -18.05 3.55 1.22
CA VAL A 234 -16.77 2.83 1.07
C VAL A 234 -15.67 3.37 1.99
N LYS A 235 -16.02 4.12 3.05
CA LYS A 235 -15.03 4.74 3.96
C LYS A 235 -14.03 3.76 4.56
N SER A 236 -14.43 2.53 4.85
CA SER A 236 -13.55 1.47 5.37
C SER A 236 -12.44 1.14 4.36
N GLY A 237 -12.78 1.06 3.07
CA GLY A 237 -11.81 0.88 1.99
C GLY A 237 -10.86 2.06 1.85
N ILE A 238 -11.37 3.30 1.99
CA ILE A 238 -10.55 4.52 1.96
C ILE A 238 -9.56 4.53 3.12
N ILE A 239 -9.99 4.21 4.34
CA ILE A 239 -9.12 4.14 5.53
C ILE A 239 -8.05 3.06 5.35
N SER A 240 -8.43 1.87 4.87
CA SER A 240 -7.48 0.80 4.59
C SER A 240 -6.46 1.22 3.53
N ALA A 241 -6.91 1.82 2.43
CA ALA A 241 -6.03 2.34 1.38
C ALA A 241 -5.07 3.41 1.93
N LEU A 242 -5.55 4.32 2.80
CA LEU A 242 -4.74 5.32 3.49
C LEU A 242 -3.60 4.67 4.29
N ILE A 243 -3.92 3.70 5.14
CA ILE A 243 -2.94 3.02 5.99
C ILE A 243 -1.93 2.26 5.14
N PHE A 244 -2.39 1.48 4.16
CA PHE A 244 -1.51 0.66 3.31
C PHE A 244 -0.64 1.46 2.34
N THR A 245 -0.95 2.73 2.10
CA THR A 245 -0.11 3.61 1.29
C THR A 245 0.76 4.54 2.12
N PHE A 246 0.20 5.16 3.14
CA PHE A 246 0.92 6.14 3.95
C PHE A 246 2.08 5.53 4.74
N ILE A 247 1.86 4.39 5.41
CA ILE A 247 2.89 3.77 6.26
C ILE A 247 4.12 3.37 5.43
N PRO A 248 4.00 2.64 4.31
CA PRO A 248 5.16 2.29 3.50
C PRO A 248 5.85 3.50 2.85
N ILE A 249 5.09 4.51 2.39
CA ILE A 249 5.66 5.73 1.80
C ILE A 249 6.46 6.49 2.86
N PHE A 250 5.93 6.62 4.08
CA PHE A 250 6.62 7.30 5.18
C PHE A 250 7.87 6.54 5.62
N GLY A 251 7.84 5.20 5.59
CA GLY A 251 8.96 4.33 5.91
C GLY A 251 9.95 4.09 4.75
N ALA A 252 9.67 4.60 3.54
CA ALA A 252 10.55 4.44 2.41
C ALA A 252 11.88 5.17 2.62
N TYR A 253 12.97 4.46 2.41
CA TYR A 253 14.33 4.99 2.55
C TYR A 253 15.01 5.28 1.20
N THR A 254 14.27 5.14 0.11
CA THR A 254 14.73 5.30 -1.28
C THR A 254 14.52 6.72 -1.79
#